data_4aaf933732c4bc273d5d0b217e84352e
#
_entry.id   4aaf933732c4bc273d5d0b217e84352e
#
_cell.length_a   1.000
_cell.length_b   1.000
_cell.length_c   1.000
_cell.angle_alpha   90.00
_cell.angle_beta   90.00
_cell.angle_gamma   90.00
#
_symmetry.space_group_name_H-M   'P 1'
#
loop_
_entity.id
_entity.type
_entity.pdbx_description
1 polymer ?
#
loop_
_entity_poly.entity_id
_entity_poly.type
_entity_poly.pdbx_seq_one_letter_code
_entity_poly.pdbx_strand_id
1 'polypeptide(L)'
;MSRVNLAIIGGGLVGASLALALQAGAKARGWKIVLIEPFAPGDSYQPSYDARSSALSYGARQIYQRLGLWQAISRRAEPIKQIHVSDRGRFSTARLSAMEEGVPALGYVVENAWLGQCLWQGLDKDVVSWRCPAEVTRMEPLPDGYRLTLNDETVLECDLAVLADGGRSGLREQLGIAV
;
A
#
# COMPACT_ATOMS: atom_id res chain seq x y z
N MET A 1 14.42 -18.43 -15.37
CA MET A 1 13.97 -17.75 -14.14
C MET A 1 14.12 -16.25 -14.34
N SER A 2 13.11 -15.47 -14.04
CA SER A 2 13.21 -14.00 -14.11
C SER A 2 13.65 -13.45 -12.76
N ARG A 3 14.62 -12.53 -12.75
CA ARG A 3 15.06 -11.81 -11.55
C ARG A 3 14.61 -10.37 -11.62
N VAL A 4 14.14 -9.85 -10.49
CA VAL A 4 13.74 -8.44 -10.32
C VAL A 4 14.49 -7.84 -9.14
N ASN A 5 14.59 -6.52 -9.07
CA ASN A 5 15.27 -5.88 -7.94
C ASN A 5 14.40 -5.87 -6.68
N LEU A 6 13.10 -5.67 -6.84
CA LEU A 6 12.18 -5.59 -5.71
C LEU A 6 10.90 -6.38 -5.99
N ALA A 7 10.55 -7.29 -5.09
CA ALA A 7 9.24 -7.92 -5.04
C ALA A 7 8.44 -7.36 -3.86
N ILE A 8 7.24 -6.85 -4.12
CA ILE A 8 6.29 -6.41 -3.11
C ILE A 8 5.15 -7.42 -3.08
N ILE A 9 4.99 -8.12 -1.96
CA ILE A 9 4.00 -9.16 -1.76
C ILE A 9 2.81 -8.56 -1.05
N GLY A 10 1.68 -8.48 -1.74
CA GLY A 10 0.49 -7.75 -1.36
C GLY A 10 0.34 -6.43 -2.12
N GLY A 11 -0.64 -6.35 -3.00
CA GLY A 11 -0.97 -5.19 -3.82
C GLY A 11 -2.08 -4.31 -3.22
N GLY A 12 -2.37 -4.47 -1.93
CA GLY A 12 -3.29 -3.63 -1.18
C GLY A 12 -2.82 -2.17 -1.06
N LEU A 13 -3.51 -1.36 -0.24
CA LEU A 13 -3.21 0.07 -0.10
C LEU A 13 -1.74 0.33 0.27
N VAL A 14 -1.16 -0.52 1.11
CA VAL A 14 0.24 -0.37 1.58
C VAL A 14 1.23 -0.69 0.47
N GLY A 15 1.11 -1.88 -0.14
CA GLY A 15 2.06 -2.32 -1.17
C GLY A 15 1.99 -1.47 -2.44
N ALA A 16 0.78 -1.10 -2.87
CA ALA A 16 0.61 -0.21 -4.02
C ALA A 16 1.17 1.20 -3.75
N SER A 17 0.97 1.75 -2.53
CA SER A 17 1.57 3.03 -2.13
C SER A 17 3.08 2.98 -2.11
N LEU A 18 3.67 1.88 -1.63
CA LEU A 18 5.11 1.67 -1.63
C LEU A 18 5.66 1.59 -3.05
N ALA A 19 5.03 0.80 -3.93
CA ALA A 19 5.42 0.70 -5.33
C ALA A 19 5.43 2.08 -6.02
N LEU A 20 4.38 2.88 -5.80
CA LEU A 20 4.29 4.26 -6.28
C LEU A 20 5.40 5.16 -5.76
N ALA A 21 5.70 5.08 -4.46
CA ALA A 21 6.75 5.89 -3.87
C ALA A 21 8.15 5.57 -4.43
N LEU A 22 8.37 4.31 -4.81
CA LEU A 22 9.66 3.82 -5.28
C LEU A 22 9.84 3.90 -6.80
N GLN A 23 8.76 3.93 -7.58
CA GLN A 23 8.82 3.77 -9.05
C GLN A 23 9.73 4.81 -9.75
N ALA A 24 9.72 6.07 -9.32
CA ALA A 24 10.57 7.10 -9.93
C ALA A 24 12.07 6.82 -9.68
N GLY A 25 12.41 6.45 -8.44
CA GLY A 25 13.78 6.07 -8.09
C GLY A 25 14.24 4.77 -8.74
N ALA A 26 13.33 3.80 -8.89
CA ALA A 26 13.57 2.56 -9.60
C ALA A 26 13.81 2.81 -11.09
N LYS A 27 12.97 3.63 -11.73
CA LYS A 27 13.15 4.03 -13.14
C LYS A 27 14.50 4.65 -13.41
N ALA A 28 14.92 5.59 -12.55
CA ALA A 28 16.21 6.26 -12.68
C ALA A 28 17.41 5.31 -12.55
N ARG A 29 17.25 4.16 -11.90
CA ARG A 29 18.27 3.11 -11.71
C ARG A 29 18.15 1.94 -12.66
N GLY A 30 17.15 1.91 -13.53
CA GLY A 30 16.85 0.77 -14.36
C GLY A 30 16.35 -0.46 -13.58
N TRP A 31 15.84 -0.25 -12.36
CA TRP A 31 15.31 -1.32 -11.52
C TRP A 31 13.91 -1.74 -11.96
N LYS A 32 13.61 -3.01 -11.73
CA LYS A 32 12.29 -3.60 -11.93
C LYS A 32 11.66 -3.95 -10.60
N ILE A 33 10.40 -3.55 -10.45
CA ILE A 33 9.56 -3.88 -9.31
C ILE A 33 8.50 -4.86 -9.78
N VAL A 34 8.24 -5.92 -9.01
CA VAL A 34 7.05 -6.76 -9.18
C VAL A 34 6.14 -6.58 -8.00
N LEU A 35 4.85 -6.38 -8.27
CA LEU A 35 3.79 -6.33 -7.28
C LEU A 35 2.93 -7.59 -7.45
N ILE A 36 2.83 -8.41 -6.39
CA ILE A 36 2.15 -9.70 -6.40
C ILE A 36 0.91 -9.59 -5.54
N GLU A 37 -0.28 -9.87 -6.13
CA GLU A 37 -1.56 -9.69 -5.46
C GLU A 37 -2.53 -10.81 -5.86
N PRO A 38 -3.14 -11.53 -4.90
CA PRO A 38 -4.06 -12.61 -5.21
C PRO A 38 -5.40 -12.14 -5.78
N PHE A 39 -5.81 -10.90 -5.51
CA PHE A 39 -7.13 -10.39 -5.91
C PHE A 39 -7.02 -9.24 -6.89
N ALA A 40 -7.68 -9.36 -8.06
CA ALA A 40 -7.71 -8.29 -9.05
C ALA A 40 -8.53 -7.08 -8.56
N PRO A 41 -8.09 -5.85 -8.84
CA PRO A 41 -8.89 -4.66 -8.56
C PRO A 41 -10.22 -4.72 -9.32
N GLY A 42 -11.31 -4.44 -8.63
CA GLY A 42 -12.64 -4.47 -9.22
C GLY A 42 -13.41 -5.77 -9.03
N ASP A 43 -12.78 -6.84 -8.51
CA ASP A 43 -13.50 -8.03 -8.07
C ASP A 43 -14.36 -7.70 -6.85
N SER A 44 -15.52 -8.35 -6.75
CA SER A 44 -16.50 -8.12 -5.66
C SER A 44 -15.95 -8.44 -4.27
N TYR A 45 -14.84 -9.15 -4.20
CA TYR A 45 -14.13 -9.49 -2.97
C TYR A 45 -12.65 -9.11 -3.06
N GLN A 46 -12.35 -7.86 -2.76
CA GLN A 46 -10.97 -7.37 -2.56
C GLN A 46 -10.88 -6.83 -1.11
N PRO A 47 -10.28 -7.59 -0.17
CA PRO A 47 -10.28 -7.23 1.25
C PRO A 47 -9.68 -5.86 1.57
N SER A 48 -8.74 -5.39 0.74
CA SER A 48 -8.09 -4.09 0.91
C SER A 48 -8.85 -2.93 0.27
N TYR A 49 -9.77 -3.21 -0.68
CA TYR A 49 -10.49 -2.21 -1.48
C TYR A 49 -12.00 -2.34 -1.32
N ASP A 50 -12.43 -2.62 -0.11
CA ASP A 50 -13.85 -2.74 0.25
C ASP A 50 -14.52 -1.38 0.45
N ALA A 51 -15.79 -1.40 0.84
CA ALA A 51 -16.57 -0.20 1.13
C ALA A 51 -16.14 0.55 2.41
N ARG A 52 -15.11 0.07 3.12
CA ARG A 52 -14.56 0.80 4.26
C ARG A 52 -13.84 2.07 3.79
N SER A 53 -13.79 3.03 4.69
CA SER A 53 -13.05 4.27 4.46
C SER A 53 -11.82 4.32 5.36
N SER A 54 -10.75 4.89 4.83
CA SER A 54 -9.53 5.20 5.59
C SER A 54 -9.43 6.68 5.86
N ALA A 55 -9.04 7.03 7.08
CA ALA A 55 -8.68 8.39 7.44
C ALA A 55 -7.19 8.62 7.14
N LEU A 56 -6.92 9.38 6.10
CA LEU A 56 -5.58 9.83 5.75
C LEU A 56 -5.22 11.06 6.58
N SER A 57 -4.08 11.03 7.27
CA SER A 57 -3.56 12.22 7.96
C SER A 57 -3.19 13.33 6.95
N TYR A 58 -3.05 14.56 7.43
CA TYR A 58 -2.56 15.66 6.61
C TYR A 58 -1.17 15.37 6.02
N GLY A 59 -0.30 14.69 6.78
CA GLY A 59 1.00 14.23 6.31
C GLY A 59 0.90 13.21 5.16
N ALA A 60 -0.01 12.23 5.25
CA ALA A 60 -0.26 11.28 4.18
C ALA A 60 -0.78 11.98 2.90
N ARG A 61 -1.67 12.97 3.05
CA ARG A 61 -2.13 13.81 1.94
C ARG A 61 -0.96 14.52 1.24
N GLN A 62 0.00 15.06 2.00
CA GLN A 62 1.19 15.70 1.43
C GLN A 62 2.08 14.73 0.66
N ILE A 63 2.21 13.48 1.14
CA ILE A 63 2.93 12.41 0.42
C ILE A 63 2.27 12.13 -0.92
N TYR A 64 0.95 11.87 -0.94
CA TYR A 64 0.22 11.62 -2.19
C TYR A 64 0.24 12.82 -3.14
N GLN A 65 0.33 14.05 -2.62
CA GLN A 65 0.52 15.23 -3.46
C GLN A 65 1.88 15.24 -4.15
N ARG A 66 2.96 14.91 -3.44
CA ARG A 66 4.32 14.80 -4.02
C ARG A 66 4.40 13.68 -5.05
N LEU A 67 3.64 12.61 -4.85
CA LEU A 67 3.52 11.49 -5.80
C LEU A 67 2.60 11.80 -7.00
N GLY A 68 2.00 13.01 -7.05
CA GLY A 68 1.12 13.42 -8.15
C GLY A 68 -0.29 12.84 -8.11
N LEU A 69 -0.67 12.11 -7.06
CA LEU A 69 -1.94 11.39 -6.97
C LEU A 69 -3.05 12.17 -6.27
N TRP A 70 -2.71 13.19 -5.48
CA TRP A 70 -3.71 13.86 -4.65
C TRP A 70 -4.88 14.45 -5.44
N GLN A 71 -4.64 14.96 -6.64
CA GLN A 71 -5.71 15.50 -7.48
C GLN A 71 -6.77 14.45 -7.83
N ALA A 72 -6.37 13.22 -8.08
CA ALA A 72 -7.30 12.12 -8.32
C ALA A 72 -8.01 11.70 -7.02
N ILE A 73 -7.25 11.47 -5.95
CA ILE A 73 -7.78 11.02 -4.65
C ILE A 73 -8.81 12.02 -4.11
N SER A 74 -8.51 13.32 -4.19
CA SER A 74 -9.34 14.40 -3.62
C SER A 74 -10.75 14.53 -4.23
N ARG A 75 -10.99 13.93 -5.40
CA ARG A 75 -12.34 13.93 -6.03
C ARG A 75 -13.39 13.22 -5.18
N ARG A 76 -12.97 12.28 -4.30
CA ARG A 76 -13.86 11.54 -3.39
C ARG A 76 -13.27 11.50 -1.98
N ALA A 77 -12.67 12.60 -1.53
CA ALA A 77 -12.08 12.73 -0.21
C ALA A 77 -12.84 13.81 0.60
N GLU A 78 -13.30 13.44 1.79
CA GLU A 78 -13.98 14.38 2.70
C GLU A 78 -12.99 14.90 3.75
N PRO A 79 -12.87 16.24 3.91
CA PRO A 79 -11.93 16.83 4.86
C PRO A 79 -12.38 16.67 6.31
N ILE A 80 -11.46 16.25 7.17
CA ILE A 80 -11.62 16.23 8.63
C ILE A 80 -11.24 17.62 9.17
N LYS A 81 -12.24 18.42 9.56
CA LYS A 81 -12.03 19.77 10.07
C LYS A 81 -11.80 19.82 11.57
N GLN A 82 -12.39 18.89 12.30
CA GLN A 82 -12.30 18.80 13.75
C GLN A 82 -12.18 17.35 14.19
N ILE A 83 -11.39 17.12 15.22
CA ILE A 83 -11.28 15.83 15.91
C ILE A 83 -11.59 16.07 17.38
N HIS A 84 -12.50 15.28 17.94
CA HIS A 84 -12.84 15.28 19.34
C HIS A 84 -12.42 13.93 19.94
N VAL A 85 -11.53 13.98 20.91
CA VAL A 85 -11.07 12.82 21.66
C VAL A 85 -11.61 12.90 23.09
N SER A 86 -12.32 11.88 23.52
CA SER A 86 -12.83 11.76 24.89
C SER A 86 -12.55 10.37 25.42
N ASP A 87 -12.24 10.25 26.70
CA ASP A 87 -12.05 8.97 27.37
C ASP A 87 -13.31 8.62 28.16
N ARG A 88 -13.79 7.38 28.00
CA ARG A 88 -15.00 6.92 28.68
C ARG A 88 -14.78 6.92 30.20
N GLY A 89 -15.65 7.65 30.93
CA GLY A 89 -15.59 7.75 32.37
C GLY A 89 -14.61 8.83 32.92
N ARG A 90 -14.01 9.65 32.03
CA ARG A 90 -13.20 10.81 32.42
C ARG A 90 -13.80 12.11 31.89
N PHE A 91 -13.64 13.20 32.65
CA PHE A 91 -14.16 14.51 32.28
C PHE A 91 -13.27 15.29 31.29
N SER A 92 -12.05 14.81 31.03
CA SER A 92 -11.15 15.50 30.12
C SER A 92 -11.46 15.16 28.67
N THR A 93 -11.52 16.18 27.83
CA THR A 93 -11.68 16.06 26.38
C THR A 93 -10.59 16.87 25.69
N ALA A 94 -10.06 16.36 24.57
CA ALA A 94 -9.19 17.12 23.69
C ALA A 94 -9.92 17.40 22.38
N ARG A 95 -9.83 18.63 21.90
CA ARG A 95 -10.34 19.03 20.59
C ARG A 95 -9.17 19.53 19.76
N LEU A 96 -9.11 19.06 18.50
CA LEU A 96 -8.19 19.55 17.50
C LEU A 96 -9.00 20.23 16.40
N SER A 97 -8.59 21.40 15.98
CA SER A 97 -9.26 22.19 14.93
C SER A 97 -8.27 22.51 13.82
N ALA A 98 -8.64 22.23 12.58
CA ALA A 98 -7.82 22.56 11.42
C ALA A 98 -7.53 24.06 11.33
N MET A 99 -8.48 24.90 11.77
CA MET A 99 -8.34 26.35 11.80
C MET A 99 -7.27 26.80 12.82
N GLU A 100 -7.28 26.21 14.02
CA GLU A 100 -6.29 26.50 15.07
C GLU A 100 -4.89 26.05 14.69
N GLU A 101 -4.79 24.90 13.99
CA GLU A 101 -3.55 24.35 13.47
C GLU A 101 -3.04 25.04 12.17
N GLY A 102 -3.81 25.96 11.61
CA GLY A 102 -3.46 26.71 10.39
C GLY A 102 -3.37 25.83 9.13
N VAL A 103 -4.08 24.68 9.11
CA VAL A 103 -4.10 23.75 7.98
C VAL A 103 -5.49 23.67 7.33
N PRO A 104 -5.59 23.32 6.04
CA PRO A 104 -6.87 23.22 5.35
C PRO A 104 -7.77 22.11 5.89
N ALA A 105 -7.17 21.07 6.46
CA ALA A 105 -7.82 19.93 7.13
C ALA A 105 -6.81 19.17 8.00
N LEU A 106 -7.26 18.53 9.08
CA LEU A 106 -6.43 17.64 9.92
C LEU A 106 -6.13 16.32 9.21
N GLY A 107 -6.99 15.95 8.27
CA GLY A 107 -6.90 14.75 7.47
C GLY A 107 -8.06 14.66 6.50
N TYR A 108 -8.20 13.51 5.84
CA TYR A 108 -9.24 13.28 4.85
C TYR A 108 -9.75 11.84 4.96
N VAL A 109 -11.06 11.66 4.89
CA VAL A 109 -11.68 10.34 4.79
C VAL A 109 -11.84 9.98 3.32
N VAL A 110 -11.35 8.81 2.92
CA VAL A 110 -11.40 8.32 1.54
C VAL A 110 -11.85 6.86 1.55
N GLU A 111 -12.76 6.50 0.65
CA GLU A 111 -13.14 5.10 0.44
C GLU A 111 -11.93 4.29 -0.04
N ASN A 112 -11.70 3.11 0.56
CA ASN A 112 -10.58 2.25 0.21
C ASN A 112 -10.62 1.80 -1.27
N ALA A 113 -11.82 1.53 -1.80
CA ALA A 113 -12.00 1.17 -3.20
C ALA A 113 -11.53 2.29 -4.15
N TRP A 114 -11.88 3.53 -3.84
CA TRP A 114 -11.44 4.69 -4.63
C TRP A 114 -9.94 4.94 -4.50
N LEU A 115 -9.43 4.91 -3.28
CA LEU A 115 -8.00 5.07 -3.03
C LEU A 115 -7.19 4.00 -3.77
N GLY A 116 -7.59 2.74 -3.67
CA GLY A 116 -6.97 1.63 -4.38
C GLY A 116 -6.96 1.83 -5.89
N GLN A 117 -8.08 2.24 -6.47
CA GLN A 117 -8.17 2.54 -7.90
C GLN A 117 -7.19 3.64 -8.33
N CYS A 118 -7.09 4.73 -7.54
CA CYS A 118 -6.12 5.80 -7.82
C CYS A 118 -4.67 5.30 -7.76
N LEU A 119 -4.35 4.47 -6.75
CA LEU A 119 -3.02 3.88 -6.60
C LEU A 119 -2.64 3.02 -7.81
N TRP A 120 -3.53 2.12 -8.23
CA TRP A 120 -3.30 1.23 -9.36
C TRP A 120 -3.12 1.98 -10.68
N GLN A 121 -3.94 3.01 -10.92
CA GLN A 121 -3.84 3.84 -12.13
C GLN A 121 -2.56 4.68 -12.15
N GLY A 122 -1.99 4.98 -11.00
CA GLY A 122 -0.75 5.78 -10.87
C GLY A 122 0.54 4.99 -11.10
N LEU A 123 0.48 3.66 -11.19
CA LEU A 123 1.68 2.83 -11.36
C LEU A 123 2.22 2.90 -12.80
N ASP A 124 3.51 3.14 -12.92
CA ASP A 124 4.25 3.09 -14.19
C ASP A 124 4.50 1.63 -14.60
N LYS A 125 3.78 1.15 -15.61
CA LYS A 125 3.85 -0.22 -16.10
C LYS A 125 5.20 -0.61 -16.70
N ASP A 126 6.05 0.35 -17.06
CA ASP A 126 7.40 0.08 -17.57
C ASP A 126 8.35 -0.31 -16.42
N VAL A 127 8.02 0.07 -15.18
CA VAL A 127 8.83 -0.13 -13.97
C VAL A 127 8.22 -1.16 -13.04
N VAL A 128 6.90 -1.07 -12.83
CA VAL A 128 6.14 -1.92 -11.92
C VAL A 128 5.33 -2.92 -12.73
N SER A 129 5.76 -4.17 -12.71
CA SER A 129 5.00 -5.28 -13.29
C SER A 129 4.02 -5.85 -12.27
N TRP A 130 2.84 -6.25 -12.74
CA TRP A 130 1.83 -6.89 -11.92
C TRP A 130 1.79 -8.38 -12.15
N ARG A 131 1.73 -9.13 -11.04
CA ARG A 131 1.34 -10.54 -11.01
C ARG A 131 0.03 -10.61 -10.23
N CYS A 132 -1.08 -10.63 -10.96
CA CYS A 132 -2.43 -10.63 -10.41
C CYS A 132 -3.40 -11.29 -11.40
N PRO A 133 -4.17 -12.31 -10.99
CA PRO A 133 -4.16 -12.92 -9.66
C PRO A 133 -2.91 -13.82 -9.47
N ALA A 134 -2.16 -13.62 -8.38
CA ALA A 134 -1.05 -14.47 -7.99
C ALA A 134 -0.78 -14.37 -6.48
N GLU A 135 -0.40 -15.48 -5.89
CA GLU A 135 -0.10 -15.58 -4.46
C GLU A 135 1.28 -16.23 -4.28
N VAL A 136 2.10 -15.68 -3.38
CA VAL A 136 3.36 -16.31 -2.98
C VAL A 136 3.07 -17.38 -1.95
N THR A 137 3.33 -18.62 -2.29
CA THR A 137 3.11 -19.79 -1.41
C THR A 137 4.35 -20.16 -0.61
N ARG A 138 5.54 -19.83 -1.13
CA ARG A 138 6.81 -20.14 -0.48
C ARG A 138 7.84 -19.05 -0.75
N MET A 139 8.64 -18.75 0.27
CA MET A 139 9.73 -17.78 0.23
C MET A 139 10.99 -18.39 0.83
N GLU A 140 12.07 -18.46 0.05
CA GLU A 140 13.33 -19.04 0.45
C GLU A 140 14.46 -18.00 0.36
N PRO A 141 15.30 -17.86 1.40
CA PRO A 141 16.44 -16.98 1.32
C PRO A 141 17.50 -17.54 0.36
N LEU A 142 18.13 -16.64 -0.37
CA LEU A 142 19.31 -16.88 -1.20
C LEU A 142 20.49 -16.06 -0.65
N PRO A 143 21.74 -16.34 -1.04
CA PRO A 143 22.89 -15.54 -0.61
C PRO A 143 22.77 -14.06 -0.97
N ASP A 144 22.04 -13.73 -2.03
CA ASP A 144 21.91 -12.40 -2.60
C ASP A 144 20.44 -11.99 -2.83
N GLY A 145 19.51 -12.47 -2.02
CA GLY A 145 18.09 -12.11 -2.11
C GLY A 145 17.15 -13.23 -1.70
N TYR A 146 16.07 -13.38 -2.46
CA TYR A 146 15.01 -14.34 -2.17
C TYR A 146 14.49 -15.02 -3.43
N ARG A 147 14.10 -16.29 -3.27
CA ARG A 147 13.32 -17.04 -4.24
C ARG A 147 11.88 -17.13 -3.78
N LEU A 148 10.96 -16.75 -4.66
CA LEU A 148 9.52 -16.77 -4.43
C LEU A 148 8.89 -17.82 -5.34
N THR A 149 8.08 -18.70 -4.79
CA THR A 149 7.24 -19.65 -5.55
C THR A 149 5.81 -19.15 -5.49
N LEU A 150 5.17 -19.02 -6.63
CA LEU A 150 3.77 -18.60 -6.73
C LEU A 150 2.83 -19.82 -6.72
N ASN A 151 1.53 -19.56 -6.56
CA ASN A 151 0.48 -20.57 -6.56
C ASN A 151 0.32 -21.33 -7.89
N ASP A 152 0.85 -20.81 -8.99
CA ASP A 152 0.91 -21.45 -10.32
C ASP A 152 2.26 -22.14 -10.59
N GLU A 153 3.03 -22.44 -9.55
CA GLU A 153 4.38 -23.02 -9.60
C GLU A 153 5.44 -22.15 -10.32
N THR A 154 5.07 -20.92 -10.70
CA THR A 154 6.04 -19.96 -11.25
C THR A 154 7.06 -19.58 -10.18
N VAL A 155 8.35 -19.57 -10.57
CA VAL A 155 9.45 -19.16 -9.69
C VAL A 155 10.01 -17.82 -10.13
N LEU A 156 10.16 -16.92 -9.17
CA LEU A 156 10.71 -15.59 -9.31
C LEU A 156 11.85 -15.39 -8.31
N GLU A 157 12.95 -14.75 -8.71
CA GLU A 157 13.99 -14.31 -7.81
C GLU A 157 14.01 -12.78 -7.68
N CYS A 158 14.37 -12.29 -6.50
CA CYS A 158 14.47 -10.85 -6.25
C CYS A 158 15.63 -10.52 -5.31
N ASP A 159 16.18 -9.31 -5.44
CA ASP A 159 17.23 -8.84 -4.54
C ASP A 159 16.65 -8.50 -3.16
N LEU A 160 15.45 -7.94 -3.12
CA LEU A 160 14.73 -7.61 -1.90
C LEU A 160 13.25 -8.00 -2.04
N ALA A 161 12.69 -8.60 -1.00
CA ALA A 161 11.26 -8.85 -0.87
C ALA A 161 10.65 -8.03 0.28
N VAL A 162 9.50 -7.44 0.04
CA VAL A 162 8.72 -6.70 1.05
C VAL A 162 7.38 -7.39 1.26
N LEU A 163 7.11 -7.79 2.50
CA LEU A 163 5.82 -8.33 2.90
C LEU A 163 4.85 -7.18 3.21
N ALA A 164 3.83 -7.04 2.38
CA ALA A 164 2.74 -6.07 2.50
C ALA A 164 1.36 -6.76 2.43
N ASP A 165 1.33 -8.07 2.67
CA ASP A 165 0.18 -8.97 2.56
C ASP A 165 -0.72 -8.99 3.80
N GLY A 166 -0.46 -8.06 4.73
CA GLY A 166 -1.28 -7.84 5.92
C GLY A 166 -0.85 -8.62 7.16
N GLY A 167 -1.62 -8.45 8.23
CA GLY A 167 -1.26 -8.95 9.56
C GLY A 167 -1.32 -10.48 9.73
N ARG A 168 -1.94 -11.21 8.78
CA ARG A 168 -2.07 -12.68 8.80
C ARG A 168 -1.18 -13.37 7.78
N SER A 169 0.00 -12.82 7.53
CA SER A 169 0.96 -13.35 6.57
C SER A 169 1.51 -14.71 7.00
N GLY A 170 1.22 -15.76 6.24
CA GLY A 170 1.85 -17.08 6.41
C GLY A 170 3.33 -17.08 6.04
N LEU A 171 3.76 -16.18 5.16
CA LEU A 171 5.16 -16.02 4.78
C LEU A 171 6.01 -15.48 5.93
N ARG A 172 5.43 -14.60 6.74
CA ARG A 172 6.09 -14.09 7.95
C ARG A 172 6.43 -15.23 8.91
N GLU A 173 5.51 -16.17 9.11
CA GLU A 173 5.72 -17.36 9.94
C GLU A 173 6.81 -18.26 9.36
N GLN A 174 6.82 -18.48 8.03
CA GLN A 174 7.87 -19.24 7.33
C GLN A 174 9.27 -18.65 7.57
N LEU A 175 9.37 -17.31 7.69
CA LEU A 175 10.63 -16.60 7.95
C LEU A 175 11.00 -16.50 9.43
N GLY A 176 10.17 -17.03 10.34
CA GLY A 176 10.41 -16.96 11.78
C GLY A 176 10.29 -15.53 12.37
N ILE A 177 9.61 -14.61 11.67
CA ILE A 177 9.39 -13.24 12.14
C ILE A 177 8.26 -13.24 13.17
N ALA A 178 8.60 -13.04 14.43
CA ALA A 178 7.65 -12.94 15.55
C ALA A 178 6.80 -11.66 15.46
N VAL A 179 5.61 -11.68 16.12
CA VAL A 179 4.70 -10.54 16.30
C VAL A 179 4.74 -10.09 17.74
#